data_5e5ad401ba81dc3ff2aa44c4ba4c63bb
#
_entry.id   5e5ad401ba81dc3ff2aa44c4ba4c63bb
#
_cell.length_a   1.000
_cell.length_b   1.000
_cell.length_c   1.000
_cell.angle_alpha   90.00
_cell.angle_beta   90.00
_cell.angle_gamma   90.00
#
_symmetry.space_group_name_H-M   'P 1'
#
loop_
_entity.id
_entity.type
_entity.pdbx_description
1 polymer ?
#
loop_
_entity_poly.entity_id
_entity_poly.type
_entity_poly.pdbx_seq_one_letter_code
_entity_poly.pdbx_strand_id
1 'polypeptide(L)'
;MKKYLTIFVCLLSALFFAACQKQDTSVSKTGFYFDTVIKVTLYDADAEPELESCFALADKYEKLLSATKKGSDIWNINHAKGKPVVVSKETISMLQKAIDYSELSDGAFDITIGELSSLWD
;
A
#
# COMPACT_ATOMS: atom_id res chain seq x y z
N MET A 1 -47.45 0.18 41.42
CA MET A 1 -46.92 -0.90 40.54
C MET A 1 -46.54 -0.39 39.16
N LYS A 2 -47.40 0.33 38.42
CA LYS A 2 -47.05 0.82 37.05
C LYS A 2 -45.81 1.68 36.96
N LYS A 3 -45.57 2.60 37.90
CA LYS A 3 -44.37 3.50 37.91
C LYS A 3 -43.06 2.71 38.04
N TYR A 4 -43.00 1.71 38.87
CA TYR A 4 -41.79 0.87 39.04
C TYR A 4 -41.53 -0.01 37.82
N LEU A 5 -42.56 -0.46 37.14
CA LEU A 5 -42.44 -1.20 35.90
C LEU A 5 -41.84 -0.33 34.79
N THR A 6 -42.28 0.92 34.68
CA THR A 6 -41.71 1.85 33.67
C THR A 6 -40.22 2.16 33.94
N ILE A 7 -39.86 2.38 35.20
CA ILE A 7 -38.45 2.61 35.59
C ILE A 7 -37.58 1.37 35.26
N PHE A 8 -38.10 0.18 35.53
CA PHE A 8 -37.40 -1.08 35.26
C PHE A 8 -37.18 -1.28 33.76
N VAL A 9 -38.18 -0.99 32.92
CA VAL A 9 -38.07 -1.07 31.45
C VAL A 9 -37.06 -0.06 30.90
N CYS A 10 -37.06 1.20 31.43
CA CYS A 10 -36.08 2.21 31.05
C CYS A 10 -34.67 1.83 31.45
N LEU A 11 -34.45 1.24 32.61
CA LEU A 11 -33.14 0.73 33.03
C LEU A 11 -32.64 -0.45 32.14
N LEU A 12 -33.55 -1.34 31.79
CA LEU A 12 -33.23 -2.46 30.89
C LEU A 12 -32.88 -1.97 29.50
N SER A 13 -33.60 -0.98 28.95
CA SER A 13 -33.27 -0.40 27.64
C SER A 13 -31.91 0.35 27.63
N ALA A 14 -31.56 1.03 28.73
CA ALA A 14 -30.27 1.68 28.86
C ALA A 14 -29.07 0.71 28.84
N LEU A 15 -29.26 -0.51 29.37
CA LEU A 15 -28.25 -1.58 29.31
C LEU A 15 -27.99 -2.08 27.89
N PHE A 16 -29.00 -2.09 27.02
CA PHE A 16 -28.82 -2.49 25.62
C PHE A 16 -28.03 -1.46 24.79
N PHE A 17 -28.09 -0.17 25.12
CA PHE A 17 -27.30 0.84 24.41
C PHE A 17 -25.83 0.85 24.81
N ALA A 18 -25.46 0.35 25.98
CA ALA A 18 -24.06 0.26 26.41
C ALA A 18 -23.29 -0.92 25.78
N ALA A 19 -23.99 -1.91 25.21
CA ALA A 19 -23.37 -3.14 24.70
C ALA A 19 -22.78 -3.00 23.28
N CYS A 20 -22.97 -1.88 22.57
CA CYS A 20 -22.56 -1.71 21.17
C CYS A 20 -21.35 -0.79 20.98
N GLN A 21 -20.55 -0.50 21.98
CA GLN A 21 -19.25 0.15 21.76
C GLN A 21 -18.19 -0.90 21.43
N LYS A 22 -18.23 -1.38 20.17
CA LYS A 22 -17.05 -2.03 19.61
C LYS A 22 -15.98 -0.94 19.44
N GLN A 23 -15.01 -0.90 20.34
CA GLN A 23 -13.86 -0.03 20.20
C GLN A 23 -13.13 -0.46 18.93
N ASP A 24 -13.13 0.39 17.90
CA ASP A 24 -12.33 0.17 16.70
C ASP A 24 -10.85 0.24 17.13
N THR A 25 -10.30 -0.93 17.42
CA THR A 25 -8.87 -1.08 17.68
C THR A 25 -8.16 -1.13 16.34
N SER A 26 -7.87 0.03 15.78
CA SER A 26 -7.10 0.11 14.56
C SER A 26 -5.98 1.14 14.68
N VAL A 27 -4.83 0.81 14.14
CA VAL A 27 -3.72 1.74 13.95
C VAL A 27 -3.59 2.08 12.47
N SER A 28 -3.32 3.33 12.14
CA SER A 28 -3.14 3.73 10.75
C SER A 28 -2.03 4.76 10.61
N LYS A 29 -1.30 4.67 9.49
CA LYS A 29 -0.26 5.60 9.13
C LYS A 29 -0.40 5.97 7.67
N THR A 30 -0.01 7.20 7.35
CA THR A 30 0.00 7.72 5.99
C THR A 30 1.43 8.13 5.63
N GLY A 31 1.86 7.79 4.41
CA GLY A 31 3.15 8.18 3.87
C GLY A 31 3.04 8.53 2.40
N PHE A 32 4.08 9.14 1.84
CA PHE A 32 4.19 9.44 0.42
C PHE A 32 5.27 8.54 -0.19
N TYR A 33 4.84 7.61 -1.07
CA TYR A 33 5.69 6.64 -1.76
C TYR A 33 5.15 6.41 -3.17
N PHE A 34 6.01 6.08 -4.11
CA PHE A 34 5.66 5.80 -5.51
C PHE A 34 4.87 6.95 -6.16
N ASP A 35 5.26 8.19 -5.83
CA ASP A 35 4.63 9.43 -6.28
C ASP A 35 3.13 9.54 -5.92
N THR A 36 2.70 8.81 -4.86
CA THR A 36 1.33 8.85 -4.37
C THR A 36 1.25 8.79 -2.84
N VAL A 37 0.07 9.09 -2.31
CA VAL A 37 -0.22 8.96 -0.88
C VAL A 37 -0.71 7.54 -0.59
N ILE A 38 0.01 6.85 0.30
CA ILE A 38 -0.35 5.52 0.77
C ILE A 38 -0.82 5.63 2.22
N LYS A 39 -2.01 5.12 2.50
CA LYS A 39 -2.53 4.92 3.86
C LYS A 39 -2.65 3.43 4.12
N VAL A 40 -2.00 2.96 5.18
CA VAL A 40 -2.15 1.59 5.70
C VAL A 40 -2.92 1.65 7.00
N THR A 41 -3.92 0.78 7.15
CA THR A 41 -4.70 0.62 8.37
C THR A 41 -4.69 -0.84 8.77
N LEU A 42 -4.29 -1.13 10.01
CA LEU A 42 -4.32 -2.45 10.60
C LEU A 42 -5.39 -2.45 11.70
N TYR A 43 -6.25 -3.47 11.70
CA TYR A 43 -7.38 -3.58 12.62
C TYR A 43 -7.00 -4.38 13.87
N ASP A 44 -5.85 -4.01 14.44
CA ASP A 44 -5.32 -4.51 15.70
C ASP A 44 -4.63 -3.35 16.42
N ALA A 45 -4.89 -3.18 17.71
CA ALA A 45 -4.33 -2.09 18.49
C ALA A 45 -2.82 -2.21 18.70
N ASP A 46 -2.30 -3.42 18.69
CA ASP A 46 -0.89 -3.72 18.98
C ASP A 46 -0.05 -3.89 17.70
N ALA A 47 -0.61 -3.57 16.53
CA ALA A 47 0.02 -3.78 15.22
C ALA A 47 0.92 -2.60 14.75
N GLU A 48 1.36 -1.73 15.64
CA GLU A 48 2.28 -0.63 15.32
C GLU A 48 3.60 -1.12 14.69
N PRO A 49 4.26 -2.20 15.17
CA PRO A 49 5.47 -2.73 14.56
C PRO A 49 5.28 -3.25 13.14
N GLU A 50 4.13 -3.90 12.86
CA GLU A 50 3.76 -4.38 11.54
C GLU A 50 3.49 -3.21 10.59
N LEU A 51 2.86 -2.16 11.10
CA LEU A 51 2.62 -0.93 10.36
C LEU A 51 3.94 -0.26 9.94
N GLU A 52 4.90 -0.14 10.85
CA GLU A 52 6.24 0.37 10.53
C GLU A 52 6.96 -0.54 9.52
N SER A 53 6.81 -1.85 9.63
CA SER A 53 7.37 -2.82 8.68
C SER A 53 6.80 -2.64 7.27
N CYS A 54 5.50 -2.34 7.13
CA CYS A 54 4.88 -2.03 5.85
C CYS A 54 5.51 -0.79 5.19
N PHE A 55 5.76 0.27 5.96
CA PHE A 55 6.39 1.48 5.44
C PHE A 55 7.87 1.30 5.14
N ALA A 56 8.59 0.52 5.93
CA ALA A 56 9.98 0.14 5.62
C ALA A 56 10.07 -0.64 4.29
N LEU A 57 9.08 -1.50 4.02
CA LEU A 57 8.99 -2.23 2.77
C LEU A 57 8.68 -1.29 1.59
N ALA A 58 7.76 -0.35 1.76
CA ALA A 58 7.47 0.67 0.74
C ALA A 58 8.71 1.51 0.40
N ASP A 59 9.45 1.97 1.42
CA ASP A 59 10.70 2.71 1.24
C ASP A 59 11.76 1.89 0.49
N LYS A 60 11.89 0.60 0.84
CA LYS A 60 12.81 -0.32 0.14
C LYS A 60 12.46 -0.41 -1.34
N TYR A 61 11.21 -0.67 -1.68
CA TYR A 61 10.80 -0.84 -3.07
C TYR A 61 10.84 0.47 -3.85
N GLU A 62 10.52 1.60 -3.25
CA GLU A 62 10.70 2.90 -3.89
C GLU A 62 12.17 3.17 -4.25
N LYS A 63 13.10 2.85 -3.35
CA LYS A 63 14.54 2.99 -3.61
C LYS A 63 15.04 2.07 -4.73
N LEU A 64 14.43 0.91 -4.92
CA LEU A 64 14.79 -0.02 -5.98
C LEU A 64 14.14 0.35 -7.34
N LEU A 65 12.86 0.71 -7.32
CA LEU A 65 12.01 0.72 -8.51
C LEU A 65 11.68 2.12 -9.04
N SER A 66 12.13 3.18 -8.39
CA SER A 66 11.91 4.54 -8.88
C SER A 66 12.61 4.78 -10.23
N ALA A 67 11.87 5.30 -11.20
CA ALA A 67 12.43 5.74 -12.48
C ALA A 67 13.16 7.09 -12.37
N THR A 68 12.85 7.88 -11.33
CA THR A 68 13.35 9.25 -11.14
C THR A 68 14.49 9.37 -10.13
N LYS A 69 14.54 8.46 -9.13
CA LYS A 69 15.63 8.47 -8.12
C LYS A 69 16.92 7.93 -8.69
N LYS A 70 17.90 8.80 -8.85
CA LYS A 70 19.25 8.41 -9.31
C LYS A 70 19.85 7.34 -8.40
N GLY A 71 20.31 6.25 -9.04
CA GLY A 71 20.93 5.11 -8.36
C GLY A 71 19.96 3.99 -8.00
N SER A 72 18.66 4.14 -8.24
CA SER A 72 17.72 3.01 -8.22
C SER A 72 17.99 2.06 -9.37
N ASP A 73 17.51 0.81 -9.27
CA ASP A 73 17.69 -0.18 -10.31
C ASP A 73 17.04 0.25 -11.63
N ILE A 74 15.81 0.73 -11.58
CA ILE A 74 15.08 1.17 -12.79
C ILE A 74 15.73 2.42 -13.39
N TRP A 75 16.15 3.38 -12.56
CA TRP A 75 16.89 4.53 -13.07
C TRP A 75 18.18 4.11 -13.80
N ASN A 76 18.94 3.18 -13.21
CA ASN A 76 20.17 2.67 -13.80
C ASN A 76 19.90 1.95 -15.12
N ILE A 77 18.84 1.14 -15.21
CA ILE A 77 18.40 0.47 -16.45
C ILE A 77 18.09 1.51 -17.53
N ASN A 78 17.26 2.50 -17.21
CA ASN A 78 16.84 3.54 -18.16
C ASN A 78 18.02 4.38 -18.67
N HIS A 79 19.09 4.53 -17.88
CA HIS A 79 20.28 5.29 -18.25
C HIS A 79 21.45 4.43 -18.76
N ALA A 80 21.24 3.14 -18.94
CA ALA A 80 22.30 2.18 -19.34
C ALA A 80 22.77 2.32 -20.78
N LYS A 81 21.99 2.97 -21.65
CA LYS A 81 22.31 3.15 -23.09
C LYS A 81 22.67 1.81 -23.77
N GLY A 82 21.89 0.78 -23.51
CA GLY A 82 22.08 -0.58 -24.06
C GLY A 82 23.19 -1.40 -23.39
N LYS A 83 23.81 -0.92 -22.31
CA LYS A 83 24.80 -1.70 -21.56
C LYS A 83 24.14 -2.57 -20.49
N PRO A 84 24.70 -3.74 -20.15
CA PRO A 84 24.23 -4.55 -19.04
C PRO A 84 24.31 -3.79 -17.72
N VAL A 85 23.27 -3.96 -16.88
CA VAL A 85 23.19 -3.37 -15.52
C VAL A 85 22.98 -4.49 -14.51
N VAL A 86 23.72 -4.46 -13.42
CA VAL A 86 23.48 -5.34 -12.28
C VAL A 86 22.39 -4.73 -11.41
N VAL A 87 21.32 -5.47 -11.16
CA VAL A 87 20.16 -5.05 -10.38
C VAL A 87 19.81 -6.09 -9.32
N SER A 88 18.95 -5.73 -8.39
CA SER A 88 18.47 -6.60 -7.32
C SER A 88 17.63 -7.76 -7.85
N LYS A 89 17.53 -8.84 -7.07
CA LYS A 89 16.66 -9.98 -7.42
C LYS A 89 15.21 -9.59 -7.44
N GLU A 90 14.80 -8.66 -6.58
CA GLU A 90 13.46 -8.11 -6.52
C GLU A 90 13.09 -7.41 -7.83
N THR A 91 13.99 -6.60 -8.35
CA THR A 91 13.80 -5.91 -9.64
C THR A 91 13.72 -6.91 -10.79
N ILE A 92 14.58 -7.93 -10.82
CA ILE A 92 14.51 -9.00 -11.85
C ILE A 92 13.16 -9.71 -11.79
N SER A 93 12.71 -10.10 -10.60
CA SER A 93 11.43 -10.79 -10.42
C SER A 93 10.24 -9.94 -10.87
N MET A 94 10.28 -8.65 -10.61
CA MET A 94 9.23 -7.73 -11.05
C MET A 94 9.24 -7.55 -12.57
N LEU A 95 10.40 -7.36 -13.17
CA LEU A 95 10.53 -7.21 -14.62
C LEU A 95 10.07 -8.49 -15.36
N GLN A 96 10.41 -9.66 -14.83
CA GLN A 96 9.93 -10.92 -15.41
C GLN A 96 8.40 -11.01 -15.39
N LYS A 97 7.77 -10.69 -14.25
CA LYS A 97 6.30 -10.63 -14.18
C LYS A 97 5.71 -9.63 -15.16
N ALA A 98 6.34 -8.48 -15.32
CA ALA A 98 5.86 -7.47 -16.25
C ALA A 98 5.93 -7.94 -17.70
N ILE A 99 6.98 -8.70 -18.09
CA ILE A 99 7.10 -9.34 -19.39
C ILE A 99 5.99 -10.39 -19.57
N ASP A 100 5.78 -11.26 -18.58
CA ASP A 100 4.73 -12.28 -18.60
C ASP A 100 3.34 -11.64 -18.82
N TYR A 101 3.05 -10.51 -18.17
CA TYR A 101 1.80 -9.77 -18.36
C TYR A 101 1.72 -9.06 -19.72
N SER A 102 2.85 -8.59 -20.26
CA SER A 102 2.91 -8.04 -21.60
C SER A 102 2.52 -9.10 -22.65
N GLU A 103 3.08 -10.30 -22.54
CA GLU A 103 2.75 -11.43 -23.40
C GLU A 103 1.28 -11.85 -23.23
N LEU A 104 0.81 -11.99 -21.98
CA LEU A 104 -0.58 -12.37 -21.68
C LEU A 104 -1.62 -11.38 -22.24
N SER A 105 -1.27 -10.11 -22.30
CA SER A 105 -2.15 -9.03 -22.80
C SER A 105 -2.00 -8.76 -24.30
N ASP A 106 -1.22 -9.56 -25.00
CA ASP A 106 -0.90 -9.34 -26.43
C ASP A 106 -0.33 -7.93 -26.69
N GLY A 107 0.55 -7.47 -25.78
CA GLY A 107 1.20 -6.16 -25.86
C GLY A 107 0.36 -4.96 -25.40
N ALA A 108 -0.87 -5.17 -24.91
CA ALA A 108 -1.69 -4.08 -24.37
C ALA A 108 -1.10 -3.49 -23.08
N PHE A 109 -0.34 -4.28 -22.32
CA PHE A 109 0.49 -3.82 -21.21
C PHE A 109 1.95 -3.84 -21.65
N ASP A 110 2.61 -2.68 -21.63
CA ASP A 110 4.01 -2.54 -22.03
C ASP A 110 4.77 -1.65 -21.03
N ILE A 111 5.79 -2.22 -20.39
CA ILE A 111 6.62 -1.51 -19.42
C ILE A 111 7.69 -0.61 -20.06
N THR A 112 7.85 -0.66 -21.39
CA THR A 112 8.86 0.13 -22.11
C THR A 112 8.37 1.50 -22.54
N ILE A 113 7.10 1.83 -22.30
CA ILE A 113 6.48 3.09 -22.74
C ILE A 113 6.94 4.35 -21.97
N GLY A 114 7.87 4.22 -21.02
CA GLY A 114 8.28 5.32 -20.15
C GLY A 114 8.74 6.59 -20.90
N GLU A 115 9.51 6.45 -21.97
CA GLU A 115 9.90 7.60 -22.80
C GLU A 115 8.71 8.21 -23.55
N LEU A 116 7.76 7.38 -23.97
CA LEU A 116 6.55 7.85 -24.65
C LEU A 116 5.65 8.62 -23.67
N SER A 117 5.41 8.09 -22.46
CA SER A 117 4.59 8.76 -21.45
C SER A 117 5.17 10.10 -20.99
N SER A 118 6.49 10.23 -20.94
CA SER A 118 7.16 11.49 -20.58
C SER A 118 6.94 12.64 -21.58
N LEU A 119 6.39 12.37 -22.76
CA LEU A 119 6.03 13.41 -23.75
C LEU A 119 4.70 14.09 -23.40
N TRP A 120 3.92 13.55 -22.49
CA TRP A 120 2.60 14.05 -22.09
C TRP A 120 2.57 14.66 -20.69
N ASP A 121 3.66 14.65 -19.93
CA ASP A 121 3.80 15.24 -18.59
C ASP A 121 4.21 16.73 -18.64
#